data_c0b61090fb39a0f0d54fa55948ceca2d
#
_entry.id   c0b61090fb39a0f0d54fa55948ceca2d
#
_cell.length_a   1.000
_cell.length_b   1.000
_cell.length_c   1.000
_cell.angle_alpha   90.00
_cell.angle_beta   90.00
_cell.angle_gamma   90.00
#
_symmetry.space_group_name_H-M   'P 1'
#
loop_
_entity.id
_entity.type
_entity.pdbx_description
1 polymer ?
#
loop_
_entity_poly.entity_id
_entity_poly.type
_entity_poly.pdbx_seq_one_letter_code
_entity_poly.pdbx_strand_id
1 'polypeptide(L)'
;KLMSACSIGYLSEKLPEEADWSHVLSIGEQQRLAFVRALIYKPLWLFLDEASSALDEETEARVYSLLAADAPQTTLVSVGHRSTLNKYHQNVLYLDKPSRTIRWMEN
;
A
#
# COMPACT_ATOMS: atom_id res chain seq x y z
N LYS A 1 -7.13 -16.11 2.32
CA LYS A 1 -7.15 -15.46 3.62
C LYS A 1 -6.66 -14.01 3.58
N LEU A 2 -5.44 -13.77 3.08
CA LEU A 2 -4.91 -12.41 2.95
C LEU A 2 -5.71 -11.58 1.95
N MET A 3 -6.18 -12.19 0.86
CA MET A 3 -6.99 -11.47 -0.12
C MET A 3 -8.30 -11.02 0.47
N SER A 4 -8.95 -11.83 1.30
CA SER A 4 -10.17 -11.43 2.00
C SER A 4 -9.91 -10.28 2.97
N ALA A 5 -8.78 -10.32 3.69
CA ALA A 5 -8.38 -9.26 4.60
C ALA A 5 -8.14 -7.92 3.88
N CYS A 6 -7.71 -7.96 2.61
CA CYS A 6 -7.52 -6.77 1.77
C CYS A 6 -8.76 -6.43 0.94
N SER A 7 -9.90 -7.07 1.19
CA SER A 7 -11.19 -6.83 0.54
C SER A 7 -11.22 -7.24 -0.95
N ILE A 8 -10.43 -8.24 -1.32
CA ILE A 8 -10.40 -8.81 -2.68
C ILE A 8 -10.49 -10.33 -2.67
N GLY A 9 -11.08 -10.91 -1.61
CA GLY A 9 -11.20 -12.37 -1.49
C GLY A 9 -11.94 -13.02 -2.65
N TYR A 10 -12.87 -12.29 -3.28
CA TYR A 10 -13.61 -12.79 -4.44
C TYR A 10 -12.72 -13.09 -5.64
N LEU A 11 -11.49 -12.58 -5.69
CA LEU A 11 -10.54 -12.84 -6.76
C LEU A 11 -9.82 -14.18 -6.58
N SER A 12 -9.91 -14.81 -5.41
CA SER A 12 -9.18 -16.05 -5.14
C SER A 12 -9.58 -17.18 -6.10
N GLU A 13 -10.83 -17.23 -6.52
CA GLU A 13 -11.31 -18.22 -7.48
C GLU A 13 -10.75 -18.01 -8.89
N LYS A 14 -10.33 -16.79 -9.20
CA LYS A 14 -9.79 -16.42 -10.51
C LYS A 14 -8.27 -16.55 -10.60
N LEU A 15 -7.58 -16.73 -9.49
CA LEU A 15 -6.12 -16.80 -9.49
C LEU A 15 -5.52 -17.89 -10.37
N PRO A 16 -6.15 -19.10 -10.50
CA PRO A 16 -5.63 -20.13 -11.41
C PRO A 16 -5.80 -19.82 -12.89
N GLU A 17 -6.61 -18.82 -13.23
CA GLU A 17 -6.86 -18.48 -14.63
C GLU A 17 -5.64 -17.79 -15.24
N GLU A 18 -5.27 -18.22 -16.45
CA GLU A 18 -4.27 -17.50 -17.23
C GLU A 18 -4.93 -16.27 -17.85
N ALA A 19 -4.57 -15.09 -17.34
CA ALA A 19 -5.13 -13.84 -17.80
C ALA A 19 -4.13 -12.71 -17.63
N ASP A 20 -4.29 -11.66 -18.43
CA ASP A 20 -3.58 -10.41 -18.19
C ASP A 20 -4.31 -9.65 -17.08
N TRP A 21 -3.86 -9.82 -15.85
CA TRP A 21 -4.49 -9.24 -14.68
C TRP A 21 -4.53 -7.72 -14.70
N SER A 22 -3.61 -7.07 -15.43
CA SER A 22 -3.63 -5.61 -15.56
C SER A 22 -4.83 -5.11 -16.35
N HIS A 23 -5.40 -5.94 -17.25
CA HIS A 23 -6.60 -5.61 -18.00
C HIS A 23 -7.89 -6.12 -17.34
N VAL A 24 -7.80 -7.12 -16.48
CA VAL A 24 -8.97 -7.72 -15.83
C VAL A 24 -9.36 -6.97 -14.55
N LEU A 25 -8.37 -6.43 -13.83
CA LEU A 25 -8.59 -5.81 -12.54
C LEU A 25 -8.70 -4.29 -12.64
N SER A 26 -9.55 -3.69 -11.81
CA SER A 26 -9.54 -2.24 -11.59
C SER A 26 -8.23 -1.81 -10.93
N ILE A 27 -7.93 -0.50 -10.96
CA ILE A 27 -6.73 0.03 -10.32
C ILE A 27 -6.75 -0.27 -8.81
N GLY A 28 -7.89 -0.08 -8.15
CA GLY A 28 -8.02 -0.38 -6.73
C GLY A 28 -7.79 -1.85 -6.41
N GLU A 29 -8.29 -2.75 -7.26
CA GLU A 29 -8.05 -4.19 -7.10
C GLU A 29 -6.58 -4.53 -7.28
N GLN A 30 -5.92 -3.92 -8.28
CA GLN A 30 -4.49 -4.12 -8.50
C GLN A 30 -3.68 -3.64 -7.30
N GLN A 31 -4.04 -2.51 -6.71
CA GLN A 31 -3.37 -1.99 -5.53
C GLN A 31 -3.53 -2.92 -4.33
N ARG A 32 -4.76 -3.40 -4.08
CA ARG A 32 -5.00 -4.35 -2.99
C ARG A 32 -4.23 -5.66 -3.19
N LEU A 33 -4.16 -6.14 -4.43
CA LEU A 33 -3.39 -7.35 -4.73
C LEU A 33 -1.89 -7.12 -4.50
N ALA A 34 -1.38 -5.94 -4.81
CA ALA A 34 0.02 -5.59 -4.52
C ALA A 34 0.32 -5.64 -3.03
N PHE A 35 -0.59 -5.17 -2.18
CA PHE A 35 -0.45 -5.29 -0.73
C PHE A 35 -0.46 -6.75 -0.26
N VAL A 36 -1.30 -7.59 -0.87
CA VAL A 36 -1.29 -9.03 -0.57
C VAL A 36 0.08 -9.63 -0.86
N ARG A 37 0.68 -9.28 -2.00
CA ARG A 37 2.01 -9.75 -2.37
C ARG A 37 3.07 -9.31 -1.34
N ALA A 38 3.00 -8.06 -0.90
CA ALA A 38 3.91 -7.56 0.13
C ALA A 38 3.75 -8.32 1.44
N LEU A 39 2.52 -8.65 1.83
CA LEU A 39 2.24 -9.42 3.04
C LEU A 39 2.76 -10.85 2.96
N ILE A 40 2.79 -11.43 1.77
CA ILE A 40 3.34 -12.77 1.55
C ILE A 40 4.86 -12.75 1.61
N TYR A 41 5.49 -11.83 0.89
CA TYR A 41 6.94 -11.77 0.76
C TYR A 41 7.64 -11.18 1.97
N LYS A 42 6.99 -10.26 2.68
CA LYS A 42 7.53 -9.59 3.88
C LYS A 42 8.96 -9.08 3.68
N PRO A 43 9.18 -8.19 2.69
CA PRO A 43 10.52 -7.69 2.41
C PRO A 43 11.04 -6.83 3.57
N LEU A 44 12.35 -6.65 3.65
CA LEU A 44 12.94 -5.73 4.64
C LEU A 44 12.61 -4.27 4.33
N TRP A 45 12.58 -3.92 3.05
CA TRP A 45 12.23 -2.58 2.56
C TRP A 45 11.09 -2.70 1.57
N LEU A 46 10.06 -1.92 1.76
CA LEU A 46 8.91 -1.88 0.85
C LEU A 46 8.69 -0.43 0.40
N PHE A 47 8.84 -0.20 -0.90
CA PHE A 47 8.62 1.11 -1.51
C PHE A 47 7.24 1.13 -2.13
N LEU A 48 6.43 2.09 -1.70
CA LEU A 48 5.04 2.23 -2.10
C LEU A 48 4.86 3.58 -2.79
N ASP A 49 4.78 3.57 -4.12
CA ASP A 49 4.62 4.79 -4.90
C ASP A 49 3.15 4.94 -5.30
N GLU A 50 2.45 5.84 -4.61
CA GLU A 50 1.01 6.06 -4.79
C GLU A 50 0.20 4.76 -4.69
N ALA A 51 0.65 3.83 -3.86
CA ALA A 51 0.15 2.45 -3.85
C ALA A 51 -1.27 2.31 -3.31
N SER A 52 -1.79 3.32 -2.61
CA SER A 52 -3.15 3.32 -2.06
C SER A 52 -4.02 4.42 -2.68
N SER A 53 -3.59 5.05 -3.76
CA SER A 53 -4.28 6.21 -4.35
C SER A 53 -5.71 5.91 -4.80
N ALA A 54 -6.00 4.67 -5.19
CA ALA A 54 -7.33 4.25 -5.63
C ALA A 54 -8.14 3.56 -4.51
N LEU A 55 -7.63 3.55 -3.29
CA LEU A 55 -8.32 2.96 -2.13
C LEU A 55 -9.06 4.05 -1.35
N ASP A 56 -10.22 3.71 -0.78
CA ASP A 56 -10.84 4.58 0.19
C ASP A 56 -10.04 4.56 1.51
N GLU A 57 -10.33 5.50 2.40
CA GLU A 57 -9.58 5.65 3.65
C GLU A 57 -9.69 4.41 4.55
N GLU A 58 -10.86 3.77 4.56
CA GLU A 58 -11.09 2.57 5.37
C GLU A 58 -10.24 1.41 4.88
N THR A 59 -10.21 1.18 3.56
CA THR A 59 -9.42 0.11 2.97
C THR A 59 -7.92 0.41 3.11
N GLU A 60 -7.52 1.66 2.90
CA GLU A 60 -6.14 2.08 3.12
C GLU A 60 -5.69 1.79 4.55
N ALA A 61 -6.50 2.18 5.53
CA ALA A 61 -6.21 1.92 6.94
C ALA A 61 -6.06 0.42 7.22
N ARG A 62 -6.91 -0.38 6.60
CA ARG A 62 -6.88 -1.83 6.77
C ARG A 62 -5.58 -2.45 6.24
N VAL A 63 -5.17 -2.09 5.01
CA VAL A 63 -3.96 -2.68 4.42
C VAL A 63 -2.70 -2.23 5.15
N TYR A 64 -2.61 -0.97 5.58
CA TYR A 64 -1.47 -0.51 6.37
C TYR A 64 -1.44 -1.14 7.77
N SER A 65 -2.60 -1.36 8.39
CA SER A 65 -2.68 -2.06 9.67
C SER A 65 -2.22 -3.50 9.55
N LEU A 66 -2.57 -4.17 8.46
CA LEU A 66 -2.11 -5.53 8.19
C LEU A 66 -0.59 -5.58 8.02
N LEU A 67 -0.01 -4.61 7.30
CA LEU A 67 1.44 -4.53 7.17
C LEU A 67 2.12 -4.38 8.53
N ALA A 68 1.58 -3.51 9.39
CA ALA A 68 2.15 -3.30 10.71
C ALA A 68 2.05 -4.55 11.60
N ALA A 69 0.95 -5.30 11.48
CA ALA A 69 0.71 -6.48 12.31
C ALA A 69 1.46 -7.72 11.80
N ASP A 70 1.42 -7.96 10.49
CA ASP A 70 1.93 -9.20 9.89
C ASP A 70 3.36 -9.07 9.37
N ALA A 71 3.83 -7.87 9.10
CA ALA A 71 5.17 -7.62 8.60
C ALA A 71 5.86 -6.49 9.40
N PRO A 72 5.99 -6.64 10.73
CA PRO A 72 6.50 -5.57 11.59
C PRO A 72 7.97 -5.22 11.33
N GLN A 73 8.72 -6.11 10.69
CA GLN A 73 10.13 -5.90 10.36
C GLN A 73 10.33 -5.18 9.03
N THR A 74 9.27 -5.02 8.24
CA THR A 74 9.34 -4.33 6.96
C THR A 74 9.41 -2.82 7.19
N THR A 75 10.41 -2.17 6.62
CA THR A 75 10.50 -0.72 6.61
C THR A 75 9.73 -0.18 5.43
N LEU A 76 8.77 0.69 5.70
CA LEU A 76 7.90 1.27 4.67
C LEU A 76 8.43 2.62 4.23
N VAL A 77 8.52 2.82 2.92
CA VAL A 77 8.79 4.12 2.31
C VAL A 77 7.65 4.39 1.35
N SER A 78 6.79 5.33 1.70
CA SER A 78 5.61 5.64 0.90
C SER A 78 5.73 7.01 0.26
N VAL A 79 5.36 7.10 -1.02
CA VAL A 79 5.22 8.35 -1.74
C VAL A 79 3.72 8.56 -2.00
N GLY A 80 3.20 9.70 -1.59
CA GLY A 80 1.78 9.99 -1.77
C GLY A 80 1.45 11.43 -1.44
N HIS A 81 0.21 11.80 -1.72
CA HIS A 81 -0.30 13.16 -1.50
C HIS A 81 -1.30 13.24 -0.34
N ARG A 82 -1.80 12.10 0.12
CA ARG A 82 -2.80 12.07 1.19
C ARG A 82 -2.16 12.27 2.55
N SER A 83 -2.66 13.23 3.31
CA SER A 83 -2.22 13.42 4.70
C SER A 83 -2.54 12.22 5.59
N THR A 84 -3.52 11.41 5.19
CA THR A 84 -3.87 10.18 5.92
C THR A 84 -2.74 9.17 5.99
N LEU A 85 -1.78 9.23 5.06
CA LEU A 85 -0.61 8.35 5.06
C LEU A 85 0.34 8.63 6.21
N ASN A 86 0.36 9.86 6.72
CA ASN A 86 1.33 10.27 7.74
C ASN A 86 1.26 9.40 9.00
N LYS A 87 0.06 9.00 9.39
CA LYS A 87 -0.14 8.21 10.62
C LYS A 87 0.42 6.80 10.56
N TYR A 88 0.74 6.29 9.37
CA TYR A 88 1.31 4.95 9.22
C TYR A 88 2.84 4.98 9.19
N HIS A 89 3.44 6.14 9.34
CA HIS A 89 4.87 6.34 9.22
C HIS A 89 5.41 7.09 10.45
N GLN A 90 6.66 6.83 10.78
CA GLN A 90 7.32 7.47 11.91
C GLN A 90 7.88 8.83 11.54
N ASN A 91 8.23 9.02 10.28
CA ASN A 91 8.85 10.24 9.78
C ASN A 91 8.20 10.66 8.47
N VAL A 92 8.19 11.94 8.19
CA VAL A 92 7.65 12.48 6.94
C VAL A 92 8.68 13.41 6.33
N LEU A 93 8.97 13.21 5.03
CA LEU A 93 9.84 14.08 4.26
C LEU A 93 8.97 14.90 3.32
N TYR A 94 8.94 16.20 3.54
CA TYR A 94 8.19 17.12 2.69
C TYR A 94 9.10 17.70 1.62
N LEU A 95 8.68 17.57 0.35
CA LEU A 95 9.37 18.14 -0.79
C LEU A 95 8.54 19.31 -1.30
N ASP A 96 9.10 20.50 -1.26
CA ASP A 96 8.43 21.70 -1.74
C ASP A 96 9.06 22.16 -3.06
N LYS A 97 8.35 21.91 -4.16
CA LYS A 97 8.84 22.25 -5.50
C LYS A 97 9.01 23.76 -5.71
N PRO A 98 8.05 24.62 -5.31
CA PRO A 98 8.22 26.07 -5.53
C PRO A 98 9.46 26.65 -4.86
N SER A 99 9.74 26.24 -3.64
CA SER A 99 10.91 26.75 -2.89
C SER A 99 12.15 25.86 -3.06
N ARG A 100 11.99 24.66 -3.64
CA ARG A 100 13.02 23.63 -3.74
C ARG A 100 13.61 23.26 -2.38
N THR A 101 12.75 23.28 -1.35
CA THR A 101 13.17 22.93 0.02
C THR A 101 12.70 21.52 0.38
N ILE A 102 13.44 20.93 1.32
CA ILE A 102 13.16 19.60 1.85
C ILE A 102 13.04 19.74 3.37
N ARG A 103 11.95 19.24 3.94
CA ARG A 103 11.76 19.27 5.39
C ARG A 103 11.56 17.84 5.90
N TRP A 104 12.36 17.48 6.88
CA TRP A 104 12.24 16.20 7.58
C TRP A 104 11.54 16.45 8.91
N MET A 105 10.48 15.67 9.17
CA MET A 105 9.69 15.81 10.39
C MET A 105 9.41 14.44 11.00
N GLU A 106 9.54 14.36 12.31
CA GLU A 106 9.10 13.20 13.06
C GLU A 106 7.60 13.35 13.37
N ASN A 107 6.87 12.26 13.21
CA ASN A 107 5.46 12.23 13.57
C ASN A 107 5.27 12.06 15.07
#